data_20d87b4cdebccf77ab1075d37b7f0d26
#
_entry.id   20d87b4cdebccf77ab1075d37b7f0d26
#
_cell.length_a   1.000
_cell.length_b   1.000
_cell.length_c   1.000
_cell.angle_alpha   90.00
_cell.angle_beta   90.00
_cell.angle_gamma   90.00
#
_symmetry.space_group_name_H-M   'P 1'
#
loop_
_entity.id
_entity.type
_entity.pdbx_description
1 polymer ?
#
loop_
_entity_poly.entity_id
_entity_poly.type
_entity_poly.pdbx_seq_one_letter_code
_entity_poly.pdbx_strand_id
1 'polypeptide(L)' 'KTYAFKNYYQALAFVNAAAWISHREDHHPDITVGYNQCRVSYVTHAINGLSENDFICAAKLDALFDL' A
#
# COMPACT_ATOMS: atom_id res chain seq x y z
N LYS A 1 -4.64 1.73 5.57
CA LYS A 1 -3.71 1.59 6.69
C LYS A 1 -2.57 2.60 6.57
N THR A 2 -2.10 3.10 7.69
CA THR A 2 -0.98 4.03 7.74
C THR A 2 0.26 3.31 8.25
N TYR A 3 1.36 3.45 7.52
CA TYR A 3 2.66 2.90 7.88
C TYR A 3 3.58 4.05 8.31
N ALA A 4 4.28 3.88 9.42
CA ALA A 4 5.21 4.87 9.94
C ALA A 4 6.64 4.48 9.57
N PHE A 5 7.44 5.47 9.18
CA PHE A 5 8.83 5.28 8.76
C PHE A 5 9.75 6.24 9.48
N LYS A 6 11.03 5.95 9.41
CA LYS A 6 12.07 6.75 10.06
C LYS A 6 12.30 8.07 9.32
N ASN A 7 12.18 8.05 7.98
CA ASN A 7 12.44 9.23 7.16
C ASN A 7 11.70 9.12 5.82
N TYR A 8 11.78 10.20 5.04
CA TYR A 8 11.11 10.30 3.75
C TYR A 8 11.58 9.24 2.75
N TYR A 9 12.85 8.93 2.75
CA TYR A 9 13.41 7.96 1.81
C TYR A 9 12.91 6.55 2.06
N GLN A 10 12.74 6.18 3.32
CA GLN A 10 12.13 4.89 3.65
C GLN A 10 10.66 4.83 3.23
N ALA A 11 9.94 5.93 3.43
CA ALA A 11 8.54 6.00 2.99
C ALA A 11 8.44 5.85 1.48
N LEU A 12 9.29 6.53 0.72
CA LEU A 12 9.30 6.40 -0.75
C LEU A 12 9.71 5.01 -1.21
N ALA A 13 10.67 4.38 -0.55
CA ALA A 13 11.08 3.02 -0.89
C ALA A 13 9.90 2.05 -0.70
N PHE A 14 9.13 2.23 0.37
CA PHE A 14 7.93 1.44 0.60
C PHE A 14 6.88 1.66 -0.50
N VAL A 15 6.68 2.92 -0.90
CA VAL A 15 5.73 3.26 -1.98
C VAL A 15 6.12 2.55 -3.28
N ASN A 16 7.40 2.57 -3.63
CA ASN A 16 7.88 1.90 -4.83
C ASN A 16 7.64 0.39 -4.78
N ALA A 17 7.89 -0.23 -3.63
CA ALA A 17 7.63 -1.65 -3.45
C ALA A 17 6.13 -1.97 -3.47
N ALA A 18 5.32 -1.10 -2.88
CA ALA A 18 3.87 -1.22 -2.90
C ALA A 18 3.33 -1.12 -4.33
N ALA A 19 3.89 -0.23 -5.13
CA ALA A 19 3.51 -0.09 -6.54
C ALA A 19 3.78 -1.38 -7.31
N TRP A 20 4.91 -2.04 -7.06
CA TRP A 20 5.25 -3.31 -7.70
C TRP A 20 4.26 -4.41 -7.34
N ILE A 21 3.91 -4.52 -6.05
CA ILE A 21 2.93 -5.50 -5.60
C ILE A 21 1.58 -5.22 -6.25
N SER A 22 1.16 -3.96 -6.27
CA SER A 22 -0.12 -3.56 -6.86
C SER A 22 -0.16 -3.87 -8.35
N HIS A 23 0.94 -3.65 -9.05
CA HIS A 23 1.05 -3.97 -10.48
C HIS A 23 0.90 -5.47 -10.72
N ARG A 24 1.56 -6.29 -9.92
CA ARG A 24 1.49 -7.75 -10.06
C ARG A 24 0.09 -8.29 -9.81
N GLU A 25 -0.63 -7.68 -8.88
CA GLU A 25 -1.99 -8.09 -8.56
C GLU A 25 -3.05 -7.40 -9.43
N ASP A 26 -2.62 -6.50 -10.32
CA ASP A 26 -3.51 -5.69 -11.15
C ASP A 26 -4.57 -4.97 -10.30
N HIS A 27 -4.12 -4.40 -9.19
CA HIS A 27 -5.02 -3.79 -8.21
C HIS A 27 -4.29 -2.66 -7.47
N HIS A 28 -4.56 -1.41 -7.85
CA HIS A 28 -3.82 -0.27 -7.31
C HIS A 28 -4.57 0.41 -6.18
N PRO A 29 -3.84 0.86 -5.15
CA PRO A 29 -4.42 1.62 -4.04
C PRO A 29 -4.36 3.12 -4.31
N ASP A 30 -5.05 3.87 -3.45
CA ASP A 30 -4.77 5.29 -3.28
C ASP A 30 -3.65 5.41 -2.25
N ILE A 31 -2.61 6.17 -2.57
CA ILE A 31 -1.44 6.32 -1.71
C ILE A 31 -1.22 7.79 -1.41
N THR A 32 -1.07 8.10 -0.12
CA THR A 32 -0.66 9.42 0.35
C THR A 32 0.65 9.28 1.10
N VAL A 33 1.67 9.98 0.65
CA VAL A 33 3.00 9.91 1.22
C VAL A 33 3.32 11.21 1.95
N GLY A 34 3.82 11.10 3.19
CA GLY A 34 4.34 12.21 3.95
C GLY A 34 5.82 12.00 4.27
N TYR A 35 6.37 12.89 5.09
CA TYR A 35 7.79 12.86 5.43
C TYR A 35 8.22 11.52 6.08
N ASN A 36 7.41 11.01 6.98
CA ASN A 36 7.75 9.80 7.74
C ASN A 36 6.59 8.81 7.81
N GLN A 37 5.65 8.91 6.88
CA GLN A 37 4.51 8.00 6.86
C GLN A 37 3.97 7.83 5.45
N CYS A 38 3.29 6.70 5.26
CA CYS A 38 2.61 6.40 4.01
C CYS A 38 1.24 5.82 4.35
N ARG A 39 0.19 6.42 3.81
CA ARG A 39 -1.17 5.90 3.96
C ARG A 39 -1.57 5.21 2.67
N VAL A 40 -1.98 3.94 2.80
CA VAL A 40 -2.38 3.12 1.66
C VAL A 40 -3.82 2.67 1.87
N SER A 41 -4.65 2.91 0.87
CA SER A 41 -6.06 2.53 0.90
C SER A 41 -6.41 1.73 -0.35
N TYR A 42 -6.80 0.48 -0.18
CA TYR A 42 -7.30 -0.36 -1.26
C TYR A 42 -8.81 -0.38 -1.23
N VAL A 43 -9.43 0.02 -2.35
CA VAL A 43 -10.87 0.01 -2.52
C VAL A 43 -11.17 -0.47 -3.94
N THR A 44 -12.14 -1.37 -4.07
CA THR A 44 -12.60 -1.81 -5.38
C THR A 44 -13.70 -0.88 -5.85
N HIS A 45 -13.34 0.05 -6.74
CA HIS A 45 -14.26 1.10 -7.19
C HIS A 45 -15.50 0.55 -7.89
N ALA A 46 -15.37 -0.57 -8.58
CA ALA A 46 -16.48 -1.17 -9.32
C ALA A 46 -17.65 -1.60 -8.43
N ILE A 47 -17.36 -1.99 -7.19
CA ILE A 47 -18.39 -2.42 -6.23
C ILE A 47 -18.51 -1.46 -5.05
N ASN A 48 -17.78 -0.34 -5.11
CA ASN A 48 -17.80 0.71 -4.10
C ASN A 48 -17.60 0.15 -2.68
N GLY A 49 -16.60 -0.72 -2.54
CA GLY A 49 -16.30 -1.34 -1.24
C GLY A 49 -15.04 -2.17 -1.30
N LEU A 50 -14.82 -2.96 -0.23
CA LEU A 50 -13.67 -3.84 -0.14
C LEU A 50 -13.94 -5.15 -0.84
N SER A 51 -12.92 -5.69 -1.48
CA SER A 51 -12.96 -7.01 -2.11
C SER A 51 -11.87 -7.88 -1.54
N GLU A 52 -11.87 -9.16 -1.91
CA GLU A 52 -10.82 -10.10 -1.51
C GLU A 52 -9.44 -9.60 -1.93
N ASN A 53 -9.32 -9.00 -3.12
CA ASN A 53 -8.04 -8.47 -3.61
C ASN A 53 -7.52 -7.34 -2.73
N ASP A 54 -8.40 -6.52 -2.15
CA ASP A 54 -7.99 -5.46 -1.24
C ASP A 54 -7.29 -6.04 -0.01
N PHE A 55 -7.84 -7.11 0.56
CA PHE A 55 -7.25 -7.76 1.72
C PHE A 55 -5.94 -8.48 1.38
N ILE A 56 -5.87 -9.12 0.21
CA ILE A 56 -4.65 -9.80 -0.25
C ILE A 56 -3.52 -8.78 -0.43
N CYS A 57 -3.77 -7.67 -1.09
CA CYS A 57 -2.77 -6.62 -1.28
C CYS A 57 -2.33 -6.03 0.04
N ALA A 58 -3.26 -5.73 0.95
CA ALA A 58 -2.93 -5.20 2.26
C ALA A 58 -2.05 -6.17 3.06
N ALA A 59 -2.35 -7.46 3.01
CA ALA A 59 -1.55 -8.47 3.70
C ALA A 59 -0.13 -8.55 3.14
N LYS A 60 0.03 -8.44 1.82
CA LYS A 60 1.35 -8.44 1.18
C LYS A 60 2.16 -7.21 1.56
N LEU A 61 1.51 -6.04 1.66
CA LEU A 61 2.17 -4.83 2.11
C LEU A 61 2.60 -4.92 3.58
N ASP A 62 1.76 -5.50 4.43
CA ASP A 62 2.12 -5.70 5.84
C ASP A 62 3.36 -6.59 5.96
N ALA A 63 3.42 -7.67 5.19
CA ALA A 63 4.58 -8.56 5.19
C ALA A 63 5.84 -7.83 4.72
N LEU A 64 5.71 -6.97 3.71
CA LEU A 64 6.82 -6.17 3.21
C LEU A 64 7.32 -5.19 4.27
N PHE A 65 6.39 -4.53 4.97
CA PHE A 65 6.74 -3.56 6.00
C PHE A 65 7.50 -4.19 7.17
N ASP A 66 7.17 -5.43 7.50
CA ASP A 66 7.78 -6.14 8.63
C ASP A 66 9.19 -6.69 8.30
N LEU A 67 9.66 -6.53 7.08
CA LEU A 67 11.03 -6.88 6.74
C LEU A 67 11.99 -5.82 7.26
#